data_bcf826b7694ae489c904a58cf3c4d0db
#
_entry.id   bcf826b7694ae489c904a58cf3c4d0db
#
_cell.length_a   1.000
_cell.length_b   1.000
_cell.length_c   1.000
_cell.angle_alpha   90.00
_cell.angle_beta   90.00
_cell.angle_gamma   90.00
#
_symmetry.space_group_name_H-M   'P 1'
#
loop_
_entity.id
_entity.type
_entity.pdbx_description
1 polymer ?
#
loop_
_entity_poly.entity_id
_entity_poly.type
_entity_poly.pdbx_seq_one_letter_code
_entity_poly.pdbx_strand_id
1 'polypeptide(L)'
;MKNTFLSASLMCCLSAAPALAEWGFSGSPLPNAFIQTNNMTLELQCDRIRFAPAGYEDSQDIVRKNGLSFRFLINGSQEVATFQMGRENSFVQIVDNYPVEIQFSDEADYTFVLDQIAANATLNLSMVDQDVSYGIFDLKGSGAAIQSLRAECRALDQTSAPMEAPEGVGYCGGGGIKRQIEFVILDDASDEWDARVTVNGETQRAMTSYSYFGNSEPVKDFVVALLAEDRAEFLIFRNRRENWLEFGDYRYDQCN
;
A
#
# COMPACT_ATOMS: atom_id res chain seq x y z
N MET A 1 -79.80 -6.18 4.97
CA MET A 1 -78.60 -6.89 5.50
C MET A 1 -77.38 -6.34 4.81
N LYS A 2 -76.61 -5.48 5.47
CA LYS A 2 -75.37 -4.88 4.92
C LYS A 2 -74.15 -5.58 5.60
N ASN A 3 -73.38 -6.31 4.82
CA ASN A 3 -72.17 -6.93 5.30
C ASN A 3 -70.97 -5.94 5.12
N THR A 4 -70.41 -5.51 6.22
CA THR A 4 -69.22 -4.68 6.26
C THR A 4 -68.00 -5.60 6.39
N PHE A 5 -67.17 -5.66 5.34
CA PHE A 5 -65.88 -6.35 5.39
C PHE A 5 -64.85 -5.40 6.00
N LEU A 6 -64.32 -5.73 7.18
CA LEU A 6 -63.15 -5.10 7.74
C LEU A 6 -61.90 -5.74 7.11
N SER A 7 -61.19 -4.96 6.27
CA SER A 7 -59.83 -5.32 5.82
C SER A 7 -58.79 -4.90 6.89
N ALA A 8 -58.19 -5.88 7.54
CA ALA A 8 -57.07 -5.66 8.41
C ALA A 8 -55.79 -5.60 7.54
N SER A 9 -55.23 -4.40 7.37
CA SER A 9 -53.91 -4.21 6.75
C SER A 9 -52.82 -4.62 7.75
N LEU A 10 -52.15 -5.73 7.46
CA LEU A 10 -50.99 -6.19 8.19
C LEU A 10 -49.77 -5.37 7.71
N MET A 11 -49.35 -4.38 8.51
CA MET A 11 -48.18 -3.56 8.27
C MET A 11 -46.95 -4.35 8.68
N CYS A 12 -46.25 -5.02 7.73
CA CYS A 12 -44.98 -5.66 7.94
C CYS A 12 -43.92 -4.57 8.14
N CYS A 13 -43.53 -4.33 9.39
CA CYS A 13 -42.31 -3.58 9.71
C CYS A 13 -41.08 -4.42 9.31
N LEU A 14 -40.55 -4.19 8.12
CA LEU A 14 -39.22 -4.64 7.75
C LEU A 14 -38.21 -3.84 8.59
N SER A 15 -37.79 -4.39 9.71
CA SER A 15 -36.62 -3.93 10.43
C SER A 15 -35.40 -4.22 9.55
N ALA A 16 -34.86 -3.18 8.89
CA ALA A 16 -33.55 -3.26 8.26
C ALA A 16 -32.53 -3.54 9.39
N ALA A 17 -32.05 -4.77 9.48
CA ALA A 17 -30.89 -5.07 10.30
C ALA A 17 -29.71 -4.24 9.74
N PRO A 18 -28.91 -3.61 10.61
CA PRO A 18 -27.68 -2.96 10.16
C PRO A 18 -26.85 -3.99 9.39
N ALA A 19 -26.48 -3.66 8.16
CA ALA A 19 -25.55 -4.48 7.39
C ALA A 19 -24.25 -4.52 8.19
N LEU A 20 -23.89 -5.68 8.72
CA LEU A 20 -22.58 -5.90 9.31
C LEU A 20 -21.57 -5.72 8.18
N ALA A 21 -20.49 -4.98 8.45
CA ALA A 21 -19.37 -4.89 7.53
C ALA A 21 -18.87 -6.32 7.27
N GLU A 22 -18.82 -6.72 6.01
CA GLU A 22 -18.39 -8.06 5.59
C GLU A 22 -17.11 -7.93 4.77
N TRP A 23 -16.16 -8.85 4.99
CA TRP A 23 -14.96 -8.92 4.21
C TRP A 23 -15.28 -9.34 2.78
N GLY A 24 -14.82 -8.52 1.82
CA GLY A 24 -14.89 -8.78 0.40
C GLY A 24 -13.55 -9.21 -0.17
N PHE A 25 -13.61 -9.79 -1.38
CA PHE A 25 -12.45 -10.09 -2.20
C PHE A 25 -12.73 -9.72 -3.65
N SER A 26 -11.74 -9.11 -4.33
CA SER A 26 -11.75 -8.85 -5.77
C SER A 26 -10.43 -9.31 -6.37
N GLY A 27 -10.48 -10.05 -7.49
CA GLY A 27 -9.29 -10.48 -8.23
C GLY A 27 -8.88 -9.50 -9.34
N SER A 28 -9.66 -8.46 -9.63
CA SER A 28 -9.41 -7.55 -10.75
C SER A 28 -9.71 -6.09 -10.36
N PRO A 29 -8.92 -5.09 -10.82
CA PRO A 29 -7.71 -5.20 -11.66
C PRO A 29 -6.49 -5.77 -10.91
N LEU A 30 -6.43 -5.62 -9.60
CA LEU A 30 -5.42 -6.20 -8.72
C LEU A 30 -6.10 -7.00 -7.61
N PRO A 31 -5.52 -8.16 -7.20
CA PRO A 31 -6.06 -8.92 -6.08
C PRO A 31 -6.15 -8.06 -4.82
N ASN A 32 -7.33 -8.02 -4.23
CA ASN A 32 -7.63 -7.15 -3.10
C ASN A 32 -8.64 -7.82 -2.16
N ALA A 33 -8.27 -7.99 -0.89
CA ALA A 33 -9.19 -8.34 0.18
C ALA A 33 -9.49 -7.09 0.99
N PHE A 34 -10.76 -6.78 1.24
CA PHE A 34 -11.14 -5.50 1.82
C PHE A 34 -12.30 -5.57 2.80
N ILE A 35 -12.34 -4.59 3.70
CA ILE A 35 -13.50 -4.31 4.55
C ILE A 35 -13.75 -2.81 4.57
N GLN A 36 -15.02 -2.43 4.55
CA GLN A 36 -15.45 -1.05 4.72
C GLN A 36 -16.37 -0.93 5.93
N THR A 37 -16.10 0.02 6.82
CA THR A 37 -16.90 0.29 8.01
C THR A 37 -16.82 1.77 8.38
N ASN A 38 -17.96 2.39 8.72
CA ASN A 38 -18.01 3.77 9.23
C ASN A 38 -17.18 4.79 8.43
N ASN A 39 -17.27 4.77 7.10
CA ASN A 39 -16.47 5.59 6.19
C ASN A 39 -14.95 5.34 6.23
N MET A 40 -14.52 4.25 6.81
CA MET A 40 -13.12 3.79 6.77
C MET A 40 -13.04 2.56 5.87
N THR A 41 -11.91 2.42 5.19
CA THR A 41 -11.65 1.25 4.34
C THR A 41 -10.27 0.69 4.67
N LEU A 42 -10.20 -0.62 4.80
CA LEU A 42 -8.95 -1.37 4.88
C LEU A 42 -8.88 -2.32 3.70
N GLU A 43 -7.83 -2.21 2.92
CA GLU A 43 -7.56 -3.02 1.75
C GLU A 43 -6.21 -3.72 1.89
N LEU A 44 -6.19 -5.02 1.63
CA LEU A 44 -5.01 -5.88 1.65
C LEU A 44 -4.72 -6.28 0.21
N GLN A 45 -3.56 -5.93 -0.30
CA GLN A 45 -3.09 -6.29 -1.65
C GLN A 45 -1.98 -7.35 -1.56
N CYS A 46 -1.32 -7.68 -2.66
CA CYS A 46 -0.30 -8.72 -2.63
C CYS A 46 0.93 -8.37 -1.78
N ASP A 47 1.30 -7.11 -1.71
CA ASP A 47 2.55 -6.63 -1.09
C ASP A 47 2.35 -5.43 -0.16
N ARG A 48 1.13 -4.91 -0.03
CA ARG A 48 0.84 -3.68 0.71
C ARG A 48 -0.54 -3.66 1.33
N ILE A 49 -0.72 -2.70 2.23
CA ILE A 49 -2.03 -2.40 2.83
C ILE A 49 -2.38 -0.97 2.46
N ARG A 50 -3.64 -0.73 2.08
CA ARG A 50 -4.22 0.60 1.97
C ARG A 50 -5.24 0.81 3.06
N PHE A 51 -5.13 1.92 3.74
CA PHE A 51 -6.04 2.31 4.80
C PHE A 51 -6.58 3.72 4.55
N ALA A 52 -7.88 3.83 4.38
CA ALA A 52 -8.58 5.10 4.34
C ALA A 52 -9.18 5.37 5.73
N PRO A 53 -8.59 6.26 6.57
CA PRO A 53 -9.19 6.67 7.84
C PRO A 53 -10.42 7.53 7.62
N ALA A 54 -11.11 7.93 8.70
CA ALA A 54 -12.34 8.71 8.60
C ALA A 54 -12.14 10.14 8.08
N GLY A 55 -10.93 10.68 8.17
CA GLY A 55 -10.59 12.04 7.75
C GLY A 55 -9.22 12.18 7.10
N TYR A 56 -9.08 13.14 6.19
CA TYR A 56 -7.81 13.46 5.53
C TYR A 56 -6.70 13.89 6.52
N GLU A 57 -7.07 14.60 7.57
CA GLU A 57 -6.13 15.02 8.62
C GLU A 57 -5.50 13.82 9.33
N ASP A 58 -6.25 12.73 9.49
CA ASP A 58 -5.76 11.48 10.06
C ASP A 58 -4.71 10.84 9.14
N SER A 59 -4.95 10.85 7.83
CA SER A 59 -3.97 10.35 6.84
C SER A 59 -2.66 11.14 6.91
N GLN A 60 -2.73 12.46 6.99
CA GLN A 60 -1.55 13.31 7.13
C GLN A 60 -0.80 13.04 8.45
N ASP A 61 -1.53 12.84 9.55
CA ASP A 61 -0.92 12.58 10.85
C ASP A 61 -0.19 11.23 10.86
N ILE A 62 -0.81 10.20 10.30
CA ILE A 62 -0.21 8.86 10.15
C ILE A 62 1.10 8.93 9.37
N VAL A 63 1.09 9.56 8.19
CA VAL A 63 2.29 9.64 7.34
C VAL A 63 3.38 10.47 7.99
N ARG A 64 3.03 11.63 8.57
CA ARG A 64 4.01 12.51 9.24
C ARG A 64 4.74 11.83 10.37
N LYS A 65 4.03 11.01 11.17
CA LYS A 65 4.60 10.35 12.34
C LYS A 65 5.25 9.03 12.00
N ASN A 66 4.77 8.34 10.94
CA ASN A 66 5.20 7.00 10.55
C ASN A 66 5.28 6.04 11.75
N GLY A 67 4.29 6.11 12.63
CA GLY A 67 4.26 5.39 13.91
C GLY A 67 2.97 4.61 14.14
N LEU A 68 2.25 4.26 13.07
CA LEU A 68 1.02 3.49 13.13
C LEU A 68 1.29 2.10 13.69
N SER A 69 0.38 1.61 14.53
CA SER A 69 0.42 0.26 15.09
C SER A 69 -0.83 -0.51 14.71
N PHE A 70 -0.63 -1.76 14.30
CA PHE A 70 -1.68 -2.75 14.13
C PHE A 70 -1.82 -3.52 15.44
N ARG A 71 -2.88 -3.24 16.20
CA ARG A 71 -3.18 -3.93 17.47
C ARG A 71 -4.27 -4.96 17.23
N PHE A 72 -3.97 -6.21 17.52
CA PHE A 72 -4.88 -7.33 17.33
C PHE A 72 -5.50 -7.73 18.67
N LEU A 73 -6.82 -7.81 18.71
CA LEU A 73 -7.56 -7.98 19.95
C LEU A 73 -8.48 -9.21 19.84
N ILE A 74 -8.59 -9.93 20.96
CA ILE A 74 -9.65 -10.92 21.17
C ILE A 74 -10.82 -10.20 21.86
N ASN A 75 -12.03 -10.44 21.36
CA ASN A 75 -13.28 -9.87 21.93
C ASN A 75 -13.27 -8.33 22.08
N GLY A 76 -12.52 -7.65 21.23
CA GLY A 76 -12.47 -6.18 21.18
C GLY A 76 -11.75 -5.48 22.34
N SER A 77 -11.15 -6.23 23.28
CA SER A 77 -10.54 -5.61 24.48
C SER A 77 -9.18 -6.19 24.86
N GLN A 78 -8.95 -7.48 24.69
CA GLN A 78 -7.69 -8.10 25.08
C GLN A 78 -6.73 -8.13 23.91
N GLU A 79 -5.64 -7.36 24.00
CA GLU A 79 -4.55 -7.37 23.00
C GLU A 79 -3.78 -8.69 23.06
N VAL A 80 -3.56 -9.29 21.90
CA VAL A 80 -2.85 -10.57 21.74
C VAL A 80 -1.60 -10.45 20.89
N ALA A 81 -1.56 -9.46 20.00
CA ALA A 81 -0.40 -9.15 19.19
C ALA A 81 -0.44 -7.68 18.79
N THR A 82 0.73 -7.12 18.55
CA THR A 82 0.91 -5.78 17.99
C THR A 82 2.04 -5.80 16.99
N PHE A 83 1.82 -5.18 15.84
CA PHE A 83 2.88 -4.82 14.91
C PHE A 83 3.00 -3.30 14.92
N GLN A 84 4.13 -2.79 15.38
CA GLN A 84 4.41 -1.37 15.40
C GLN A 84 5.23 -1.00 14.17
N MET A 85 4.72 -0.07 13.39
CA MET A 85 5.40 0.46 12.23
C MET A 85 6.42 1.51 12.63
N GLY A 86 7.53 1.53 11.90
CA GLY A 86 8.59 2.51 12.04
C GLY A 86 9.31 2.65 10.69
N ARG A 87 10.21 3.61 10.60
CA ARG A 87 10.97 3.84 9.37
C ARG A 87 11.89 2.68 8.96
N GLU A 88 12.22 1.83 9.92
CA GLU A 88 13.07 0.65 9.75
C GLU A 88 12.35 -0.55 9.12
N ASN A 89 11.00 -0.63 9.23
CA ASN A 89 10.25 -1.80 8.80
C ASN A 89 9.10 -1.48 7.85
N SER A 90 8.82 -0.19 7.59
CA SER A 90 7.70 0.19 6.75
C SER A 90 7.88 1.55 6.09
N PHE A 91 7.30 1.68 4.93
CA PHE A 91 7.13 2.94 4.21
C PHE A 91 5.64 3.31 4.16
N VAL A 92 5.33 4.55 4.51
CA VAL A 92 3.94 5.03 4.61
C VAL A 92 3.78 6.33 3.84
N GLN A 93 2.79 6.36 2.95
CA GLN A 93 2.50 7.52 2.11
C GLN A 93 1.00 7.73 1.93
N ILE A 94 0.61 8.94 1.50
CA ILE A 94 -0.75 9.20 1.02
C ILE A 94 -0.77 8.95 -0.49
N VAL A 95 -1.76 8.16 -0.93
CA VAL A 95 -2.03 7.90 -2.35
C VAL A 95 -3.42 8.41 -2.72
N ASP A 96 -3.63 8.75 -3.98
CA ASP A 96 -4.94 9.19 -4.50
C ASP A 96 -5.60 10.32 -3.67
N ASN A 97 -4.79 11.21 -3.12
CA ASN A 97 -5.17 12.35 -2.26
C ASN A 97 -5.81 12.00 -0.91
N TYR A 98 -5.96 10.74 -0.53
CA TYR A 98 -6.64 10.39 0.72
C TYR A 98 -6.17 9.11 1.42
N PRO A 99 -6.20 7.90 0.82
CA PRO A 99 -5.80 6.69 1.51
C PRO A 99 -4.32 6.71 1.88
N VAL A 100 -4.01 6.08 3.00
CA VAL A 100 -2.64 5.80 3.41
C VAL A 100 -2.24 4.45 2.84
N GLU A 101 -1.20 4.41 2.03
CA GLU A 101 -0.58 3.18 1.58
C GLU A 101 0.58 2.82 2.50
N ILE A 102 0.65 1.56 2.88
CA ILE A 102 1.61 1.00 3.82
C ILE A 102 2.34 -0.13 3.11
N GLN A 103 3.61 0.05 2.85
CA GLN A 103 4.51 -0.97 2.32
C GLN A 103 5.42 -1.47 3.44
N PHE A 104 5.65 -2.77 3.49
CA PHE A 104 6.52 -3.40 4.48
C PHE A 104 7.90 -3.60 3.86
N SER A 105 8.95 -3.34 4.62
CA SER A 105 10.33 -3.55 4.17
C SER A 105 10.67 -5.04 4.09
N ASP A 106 9.99 -5.87 4.88
CA ASP A 106 10.17 -7.33 4.93
C ASP A 106 8.85 -8.05 4.65
N GLU A 107 8.88 -9.05 3.76
CA GLU A 107 7.76 -9.93 3.46
C GLU A 107 7.28 -10.71 4.70
N ALA A 108 8.20 -11.03 5.62
CA ALA A 108 7.84 -11.71 6.87
C ALA A 108 6.96 -10.84 7.76
N ASP A 109 7.21 -9.53 7.83
CA ASP A 109 6.39 -8.57 8.57
C ASP A 109 5.00 -8.46 7.98
N TYR A 110 4.90 -8.36 6.65
CA TYR A 110 3.62 -8.35 5.96
C TYR A 110 2.84 -9.64 6.18
N THR A 111 3.51 -10.79 6.04
CA THR A 111 2.93 -12.11 6.30
C THR A 111 2.41 -12.22 7.74
N PHE A 112 3.20 -11.75 8.72
CA PHE A 112 2.77 -11.71 10.12
C PHE A 112 1.48 -10.90 10.30
N VAL A 113 1.41 -9.69 9.74
CA VAL A 113 0.21 -8.84 9.82
C VAL A 113 -0.99 -9.52 9.20
N LEU A 114 -0.86 -10.13 8.00
CA LEU A 114 -1.94 -10.88 7.36
C LEU A 114 -2.40 -12.08 8.19
N ASP A 115 -1.48 -12.82 8.80
CA ASP A 115 -1.81 -13.96 9.66
C ASP A 115 -2.58 -13.51 10.91
N GLN A 116 -2.18 -12.39 11.51
CA GLN A 116 -2.90 -11.84 12.65
C GLN A 116 -4.30 -11.34 12.26
N ILE A 117 -4.46 -10.69 11.09
CA ILE A 117 -5.78 -10.30 10.57
C ILE A 117 -6.67 -11.53 10.36
N ALA A 118 -6.12 -12.63 9.84
CA ALA A 118 -6.87 -13.86 9.58
C ALA A 118 -7.28 -14.61 10.87
N ALA A 119 -6.51 -14.47 11.94
CA ALA A 119 -6.64 -15.28 13.17
C ALA A 119 -7.40 -14.60 14.30
N ASN A 120 -7.49 -13.27 14.32
CA ASN A 120 -8.03 -12.52 15.45
C ASN A 120 -9.46 -11.99 15.19
N ALA A 121 -10.06 -11.40 16.20
CA ALA A 121 -11.44 -10.90 16.13
C ALA A 121 -11.52 -9.42 15.77
N THR A 122 -10.55 -8.62 16.19
CA THR A 122 -10.57 -7.16 15.99
C THR A 122 -9.16 -6.64 15.68
N LEU A 123 -9.08 -5.72 14.73
CA LEU A 123 -7.90 -4.91 14.46
C LEU A 123 -8.19 -3.47 14.91
N ASN A 124 -7.30 -2.89 15.70
CA ASN A 124 -7.27 -1.47 16.00
C ASN A 124 -5.99 -0.85 15.38
N LEU A 125 -6.18 0.04 14.41
CA LEU A 125 -5.13 0.87 13.85
C LEU A 125 -4.97 2.10 14.73
N SER A 126 -3.85 2.20 15.44
CA SER A 126 -3.67 3.21 16.49
C SER A 126 -2.24 3.73 16.53
N MET A 127 -2.08 4.87 17.17
CA MET A 127 -0.79 5.39 17.59
C MET A 127 -0.66 5.20 19.09
N VAL A 128 0.08 4.15 19.47
CA VAL A 128 0.14 3.68 20.89
C VAL A 128 0.66 4.76 21.81
N ASP A 129 1.71 5.49 21.40
CA ASP A 129 2.35 6.51 22.23
C ASP A 129 1.45 7.72 22.54
N GLN A 130 0.33 7.86 21.83
CA GLN A 130 -0.58 9.00 21.98
C GLN A 130 -1.99 8.59 22.37
N ASP A 131 -2.24 7.28 22.57
CA ASP A 131 -3.57 6.73 22.83
C ASP A 131 -4.65 7.20 21.80
N VAL A 132 -4.23 7.30 20.52
CA VAL A 132 -5.09 7.68 19.39
C VAL A 132 -5.43 6.46 18.57
N SER A 133 -6.71 6.24 18.30
CA SER A 133 -7.20 5.20 17.39
C SER A 133 -7.72 5.85 16.10
N TYR A 134 -7.20 5.42 14.96
CA TYR A 134 -7.63 5.87 13.63
C TYR A 134 -8.70 4.97 13.02
N GLY A 135 -8.83 3.74 13.48
CA GLY A 135 -9.86 2.83 12.99
C GLY A 135 -9.90 1.50 13.73
N ILE A 136 -11.11 0.97 13.88
CA ILE A 136 -11.35 -0.34 14.46
C ILE A 136 -12.15 -1.17 13.46
N PHE A 137 -11.62 -2.35 13.13
CA PHE A 137 -12.20 -3.28 12.16
C PHE A 137 -12.55 -4.61 12.80
N ASP A 138 -13.76 -5.10 12.49
CA ASP A 138 -14.15 -6.48 12.78
C ASP A 138 -13.45 -7.41 11.78
N LEU A 139 -12.73 -8.40 12.27
CA LEU A 139 -11.97 -9.34 11.44
C LEU A 139 -12.74 -10.62 11.13
N LYS A 140 -13.99 -10.72 11.53
CA LYS A 140 -14.83 -11.88 11.22
C LYS A 140 -14.98 -12.05 9.71
N GLY A 141 -14.53 -13.21 9.20
CA GLY A 141 -14.56 -13.52 7.78
C GLY A 141 -13.29 -13.14 6.99
N SER A 142 -12.36 -12.39 7.59
CA SER A 142 -11.10 -12.00 6.96
C SER A 142 -10.28 -13.18 6.46
N GLY A 143 -10.27 -14.30 7.20
CA GLY A 143 -9.49 -15.48 6.86
C GLY A 143 -9.81 -16.06 5.47
N ALA A 144 -11.09 -16.07 5.08
CA ALA A 144 -11.50 -16.53 3.74
C ALA A 144 -11.05 -15.54 2.65
N ALA A 145 -11.20 -14.23 2.87
CA ALA A 145 -10.77 -13.20 1.94
C ALA A 145 -9.22 -13.21 1.75
N ILE A 146 -8.47 -13.34 2.85
CA ILE A 146 -6.99 -13.44 2.81
C ILE A 146 -6.54 -14.72 2.11
N GLN A 147 -7.24 -15.85 2.31
CA GLN A 147 -6.92 -17.09 1.60
C GLN A 147 -7.07 -16.89 0.08
N SER A 148 -8.15 -16.24 -0.37
CA SER A 148 -8.36 -15.90 -1.78
C SER A 148 -7.29 -14.96 -2.30
N LEU A 149 -6.96 -13.89 -1.55
CA LEU A 149 -5.88 -12.97 -1.87
C LEU A 149 -4.56 -13.70 -2.10
N ARG A 150 -4.14 -14.54 -1.14
CA ARG A 150 -2.89 -15.30 -1.23
C ARG A 150 -2.86 -16.29 -2.40
N ALA A 151 -4.01 -16.86 -2.77
CA ALA A 151 -4.11 -17.74 -3.91
C ALA A 151 -3.89 -16.99 -5.22
N GLU A 152 -4.54 -15.84 -5.40
CA GLU A 152 -4.38 -15.01 -6.59
C GLU A 152 -2.99 -14.38 -6.69
N CYS A 153 -2.42 -13.88 -5.59
CA CYS A 153 -1.06 -13.36 -5.60
C CYS A 153 -0.04 -14.41 -6.04
N ARG A 154 -0.15 -15.65 -5.51
CA ARG A 154 0.70 -16.76 -5.96
C ARG A 154 0.47 -17.15 -7.42
N ALA A 155 -0.75 -17.03 -7.93
CA ALA A 155 -1.04 -17.28 -9.33
C ALA A 155 -0.40 -16.21 -10.24
N LEU A 156 -0.41 -14.96 -9.80
CA LEU A 156 0.30 -13.87 -10.50
C LEU A 156 1.81 -14.12 -10.53
N ASP A 157 2.41 -14.52 -9.42
CA ASP A 157 3.84 -14.86 -9.34
C ASP A 157 4.21 -16.02 -10.27
N GLN A 158 3.32 -17.01 -10.42
CA GLN A 158 3.52 -18.19 -11.28
C GLN A 158 3.24 -17.90 -12.75
N THR A 159 2.30 -17.01 -13.06
CA THR A 159 2.01 -16.59 -14.45
C THR A 159 3.01 -15.55 -14.95
N SER A 160 3.67 -14.86 -14.05
CA SER A 160 4.94 -14.20 -14.33
C SER A 160 5.96 -15.32 -14.59
N ALA A 161 5.89 -15.95 -15.80
CA ALA A 161 7.06 -16.64 -16.35
C ALA A 161 8.26 -15.73 -16.05
N PRO A 162 9.49 -16.26 -15.76
CA PRO A 162 10.62 -15.38 -15.59
C PRO A 162 10.67 -14.48 -16.81
N MET A 163 9.99 -13.35 -16.72
CA MET A 163 10.19 -12.23 -17.61
C MET A 163 11.66 -11.97 -17.38
N GLU A 164 12.47 -12.23 -18.42
CA GLU A 164 13.87 -11.86 -18.39
C GLU A 164 13.91 -10.54 -17.67
N ALA A 165 14.52 -10.53 -16.48
CA ALA A 165 14.43 -9.38 -15.56
C ALA A 165 14.70 -8.16 -16.42
N PRO A 166 13.80 -7.17 -16.50
CA PRO A 166 13.95 -6.07 -17.44
C PRO A 166 15.37 -5.56 -17.27
N GLU A 167 16.12 -5.46 -18.39
CA GLU A 167 17.52 -5.10 -18.33
C GLU A 167 17.62 -3.78 -17.58
N GLY A 168 18.34 -3.80 -16.46
CA GLY A 168 18.57 -2.60 -15.67
C GLY A 168 19.40 -1.62 -16.47
N VAL A 169 19.11 -0.35 -16.34
CA VAL A 169 19.96 0.70 -16.88
C VAL A 169 21.04 1.00 -15.86
N GLY A 170 22.31 0.75 -16.23
CA GLY A 170 23.44 1.07 -15.38
C GLY A 170 23.86 2.53 -15.54
N TYR A 171 24.15 3.19 -14.43
CA TYR A 171 24.68 4.56 -14.39
C TYR A 171 26.04 4.54 -13.70
N CYS A 172 27.03 5.21 -14.31
CA CYS A 172 28.42 5.21 -13.89
C CYS A 172 28.93 6.64 -13.75
N GLY A 173 29.89 6.85 -12.86
CA GLY A 173 30.52 8.14 -12.64
C GLY A 173 30.31 8.69 -11.24
N GLY A 174 30.16 9.98 -11.09
CA GLY A 174 29.93 10.62 -9.81
C GLY A 174 31.20 11.11 -9.11
N GLY A 175 31.87 12.09 -9.71
CA GLY A 175 32.86 12.91 -9.01
C GLY A 175 34.06 12.17 -8.38
N GLY A 176 34.56 11.10 -9.03
CA GLY A 176 35.72 10.33 -8.56
C GLY A 176 35.37 9.16 -7.61
N ILE A 177 34.14 8.99 -7.22
CA ILE A 177 33.65 7.82 -6.52
C ILE A 177 33.07 6.88 -7.59
N LYS A 178 33.71 5.73 -7.80
CA LYS A 178 33.17 4.69 -8.68
C LYS A 178 31.95 4.07 -8.01
N ARG A 179 30.79 4.68 -8.17
CA ARG A 179 29.51 4.07 -7.83
C ARG A 179 28.91 3.53 -9.11
N GLN A 180 28.38 2.35 -9.04
CA GLN A 180 27.54 1.78 -10.08
C GLN A 180 26.11 1.78 -9.52
N ILE A 181 25.21 2.45 -10.24
CA ILE A 181 23.78 2.49 -9.89
C ILE A 181 23.06 1.77 -11.02
N GLU A 182 22.32 0.73 -10.70
CA GLU A 182 21.43 0.05 -11.63
C GLU A 182 19.99 0.38 -11.27
N PHE A 183 19.22 0.81 -12.25
CA PHE A 183 17.82 1.16 -12.08
C PHE A 183 16.94 0.28 -12.95
N VAL A 184 16.00 -0.44 -12.33
CA VAL A 184 15.08 -1.35 -13.00
C VAL A 184 13.67 -0.91 -12.73
N ILE A 185 12.93 -0.52 -13.77
CA ILE A 185 11.49 -0.29 -13.68
C ILE A 185 10.80 -1.65 -13.61
N LEU A 186 9.98 -1.87 -12.59
CA LEU A 186 9.25 -3.13 -12.39
C LEU A 186 7.86 -3.09 -13.04
N ASP A 187 7.21 -1.93 -13.02
CA ASP A 187 5.92 -1.71 -13.67
C ASP A 187 5.81 -0.22 -14.05
N ASP A 188 5.45 0.08 -15.29
CA ASP A 188 5.28 1.44 -15.82
C ASP A 188 3.85 1.72 -16.33
N ALA A 189 2.88 0.91 -15.90
CA ALA A 189 1.49 1.00 -16.35
C ALA A 189 0.76 2.26 -15.86
N SER A 190 1.31 2.96 -14.87
CA SER A 190 0.75 4.19 -14.29
C SER A 190 1.76 5.34 -14.31
N ASP A 191 1.36 6.52 -13.84
CA ASP A 191 2.28 7.66 -13.66
C ASP A 191 3.18 7.51 -12.42
N GLU A 192 2.89 6.52 -11.56
CA GLU A 192 3.69 6.10 -10.42
C GLU A 192 3.92 4.59 -10.52
N TRP A 193 5.15 4.14 -10.30
CA TRP A 193 5.52 2.73 -10.42
C TRP A 193 6.64 2.33 -9.48
N ASP A 194 6.70 1.05 -9.18
CA ASP A 194 7.78 0.46 -8.40
C ASP A 194 9.04 0.27 -9.25
N ALA A 195 10.18 0.55 -8.64
CA ALA A 195 11.48 0.29 -9.23
C ALA A 195 12.38 -0.44 -8.21
N ARG A 196 13.43 -1.03 -8.74
CA ARG A 196 14.53 -1.58 -7.96
C ARG A 196 15.79 -0.80 -8.29
N VAL A 197 16.46 -0.30 -7.27
CA VAL A 197 17.72 0.43 -7.40
C VAL A 197 18.82 -0.35 -6.70
N THR A 198 19.90 -0.63 -7.42
CA THR A 198 21.10 -1.26 -6.87
C THR A 198 22.20 -0.22 -6.83
N VAL A 199 22.70 0.09 -5.64
CA VAL A 199 23.81 1.02 -5.44
C VAL A 199 25.01 0.23 -4.88
N ASN A 200 26.10 0.15 -5.62
CA ASN A 200 27.31 -0.59 -5.23
C ASN A 200 27.06 -2.07 -4.86
N GLY A 201 26.04 -2.69 -5.44
CA GLY A 201 25.68 -4.09 -5.18
C GLY A 201 24.62 -4.28 -4.08
N GLU A 202 24.23 -3.23 -3.37
CA GLU A 202 23.12 -3.26 -2.42
C GLU A 202 21.82 -2.86 -3.13
N THR A 203 20.83 -3.73 -3.10
CA THR A 203 19.57 -3.55 -3.81
C THR A 203 18.46 -3.11 -2.86
N GLN A 204 17.77 -2.04 -3.23
CA GLN A 204 16.64 -1.49 -2.49
C GLN A 204 15.44 -1.29 -3.42
N ARG A 205 14.24 -1.29 -2.87
CA ARG A 205 13.05 -0.82 -3.59
C ARG A 205 13.06 0.71 -3.63
N ALA A 206 12.54 1.24 -4.72
CA ALA A 206 12.29 2.65 -4.87
C ALA A 206 10.88 2.85 -5.43
N MET A 207 10.25 3.90 -5.00
CA MET A 207 9.03 4.39 -5.59
C MET A 207 9.36 5.48 -6.60
N THR A 208 8.77 5.38 -7.77
CA THR A 208 9.07 6.27 -8.88
C THR A 208 7.82 6.94 -9.41
N SER A 209 7.97 8.17 -9.82
CA SER A 209 6.93 8.94 -10.52
C SER A 209 7.54 9.87 -11.55
N TYR A 210 6.73 10.30 -12.52
CA TYR A 210 7.15 11.42 -13.35
C TYR A 210 7.15 12.73 -12.56
N SER A 211 8.13 13.59 -12.81
CA SER A 211 8.13 14.93 -12.21
C SER A 211 7.20 15.87 -12.97
N TYR A 212 6.42 16.64 -12.23
CA TYR A 212 5.54 17.65 -12.78
C TYR A 212 6.20 19.02 -12.89
N PHE A 213 7.25 19.32 -12.11
CA PHE A 213 7.91 20.65 -12.05
C PHE A 213 6.92 21.82 -11.98
N GLY A 214 5.79 21.63 -11.28
CA GLY A 214 4.73 22.64 -11.16
C GLY A 214 3.78 22.76 -12.35
N ASN A 215 3.89 21.90 -13.36
CA ASN A 215 2.96 21.82 -14.49
C ASN A 215 1.72 20.98 -14.13
N SER A 216 0.64 21.13 -14.92
CA SER A 216 -0.57 20.31 -14.77
C SER A 216 -0.41 18.88 -15.31
N GLU A 217 0.61 18.62 -16.10
CA GLU A 217 0.91 17.32 -16.70
C GLU A 217 2.35 16.90 -16.37
N PRO A 218 2.63 15.60 -16.27
CA PRO A 218 3.96 15.10 -15.96
C PRO A 218 4.93 15.35 -17.11
N VAL A 219 6.16 15.72 -16.79
CA VAL A 219 7.26 15.83 -17.74
C VAL A 219 7.92 14.46 -17.86
N LYS A 220 7.52 13.68 -18.87
CA LYS A 220 7.88 12.26 -19.03
C LYS A 220 9.38 11.97 -19.22
N ASP A 221 10.17 12.98 -19.52
CA ASP A 221 11.62 12.86 -19.58
C ASP A 221 12.29 12.80 -18.21
N PHE A 222 11.58 13.20 -17.16
CA PHE A 222 12.10 13.25 -15.79
C PHE A 222 11.34 12.29 -14.87
N VAL A 223 12.09 11.39 -14.27
CA VAL A 223 11.61 10.44 -13.27
C VAL A 223 12.26 10.75 -11.94
N VAL A 224 11.46 10.87 -10.91
CA VAL A 224 11.93 10.95 -9.52
C VAL A 224 11.78 9.57 -8.91
N ALA A 225 12.82 9.08 -8.26
CA ALA A 225 12.81 7.83 -7.51
C ALA A 225 13.18 8.09 -6.06
N LEU A 226 12.35 7.61 -5.14
CA LEU A 226 12.58 7.68 -3.70
C LEU A 226 12.93 6.30 -3.17
N LEU A 227 14.09 6.15 -2.56
CA LEU A 227 14.49 4.90 -1.91
C LEU A 227 13.61 4.62 -0.70
N ALA A 228 13.26 3.36 -0.49
CA ALA A 228 12.39 2.95 0.60
C ALA A 228 13.05 3.13 1.98
N GLU A 229 14.36 2.84 2.10
CA GLU A 229 15.03 2.82 3.39
C GLU A 229 15.33 4.22 3.97
N ASP A 230 16.00 5.07 3.20
CA ASP A 230 16.48 6.37 3.67
C ASP A 230 15.74 7.55 3.03
N ARG A 231 14.81 7.27 2.11
CA ARG A 231 14.09 8.27 1.31
C ARG A 231 15.04 9.17 0.49
N ALA A 232 16.22 8.67 0.19
CA ALA A 232 17.12 9.36 -0.71
C ALA A 232 16.47 9.48 -2.08
N GLU A 233 16.56 10.66 -2.65
CA GLU A 233 15.95 11.00 -3.92
C GLU A 233 16.96 10.86 -5.07
N PHE A 234 16.52 10.22 -6.12
CA PHE A 234 17.20 10.20 -7.42
C PHE A 234 16.37 10.99 -8.42
N LEU A 235 17.02 11.83 -9.20
CA LEU A 235 16.43 12.42 -10.39
C LEU A 235 17.01 11.75 -11.62
N ILE A 236 16.16 11.13 -12.42
CA ILE A 236 16.56 10.41 -13.62
C ILE A 236 16.03 11.17 -14.82
N PHE A 237 16.93 11.60 -15.70
CA PHE A 237 16.57 12.18 -16.98
C PHE A 237 16.79 11.15 -18.08
N ARG A 238 15.75 10.91 -18.88
CA ARG A 238 15.82 9.99 -20.02
C ARG A 238 15.05 10.52 -21.20
N ASN A 239 15.74 10.71 -22.29
CA ASN A 239 15.13 10.96 -23.58
C ASN A 239 15.88 10.19 -24.68
N ARG A 240 15.55 10.43 -25.94
CA ARG A 240 16.18 9.73 -27.09
C ARG A 240 17.66 10.04 -27.27
N ARG A 241 18.22 11.04 -26.61
CA ARG A 241 19.58 11.53 -26.81
C ARG A 241 20.46 11.39 -25.59
N GLU A 242 19.86 11.52 -24.40
CA GLU A 242 20.57 11.55 -23.15
C GLU A 242 19.84 10.70 -22.10
N ASN A 243 20.63 9.99 -21.30
CA ASN A 243 20.13 9.27 -20.15
C ASN A 243 21.15 9.42 -19.02
N TRP A 244 20.75 10.10 -17.95
CA TRP A 244 21.60 10.35 -16.81
C TRP A 244 20.77 10.36 -15.52
N LEU A 245 21.45 10.19 -14.38
CA LEU A 245 20.87 10.16 -13.06
C LEU A 245 21.62 11.13 -12.16
N GLU A 246 20.89 11.90 -11.35
CA GLU A 246 21.45 12.68 -10.25
C GLU A 246 21.10 12.02 -8.91
N PHE A 247 22.13 11.90 -8.05
CA PHE A 247 21.98 11.41 -6.69
C PHE A 247 22.89 12.22 -5.76
N GLY A 248 22.27 12.92 -4.83
CA GLY A 248 22.96 13.93 -4.03
C GLY A 248 23.50 15.05 -4.93
N ASP A 249 24.77 15.43 -4.73
CA ASP A 249 25.43 16.47 -5.52
C ASP A 249 26.15 15.95 -6.78
N TYR A 250 25.87 14.70 -7.19
CA TYR A 250 26.60 14.03 -8.25
C TYR A 250 25.69 13.59 -9.39
N ARG A 251 26.20 13.79 -10.61
CA ARG A 251 25.59 13.27 -11.84
C ARG A 251 26.31 11.99 -12.30
N TYR A 252 25.53 11.03 -12.71
CA TYR A 252 25.96 9.75 -13.26
C TYR A 252 25.41 9.61 -14.67
N ASP A 253 26.24 9.32 -15.63
CA ASP A 253 25.81 9.07 -17.00
C ASP A 253 25.57 7.57 -17.21
N GLN A 254 24.71 7.22 -18.18
CA GLN A 254 24.47 5.82 -18.52
C GLN A 254 25.79 5.12 -18.85
N CYS A 255 26.03 3.96 -18.22
CA CYS A 255 27.18 3.13 -18.55
C CYS A 255 27.04 2.56 -19.97
N ASN A 256 28.14 2.50 -20.72
CA ASN A 256 28.22 1.83 -22.02
C ASN A 256 28.49 0.34 -21.86
#